data_0097310323eb79a7def5cd03d8a46f4c
#
_entry.id   0097310323eb79a7def5cd03d8a46f4c
#
_cell.length_a   1.000
_cell.length_b   1.000
_cell.length_c   1.000
_cell.angle_alpha   90.00
_cell.angle_beta   90.00
_cell.angle_gamma   90.00
#
_symmetry.space_group_name_H-M   'P 1'
#
loop_
_entity.id
_entity.type
_entity.pdbx_description
1 polymer ?
#
loop_
_entity_poly.entity_id
_entity_poly.type
_entity_poly.pdbx_seq_one_letter_code
_entity_poly.pdbx_strand_id
1 'polypeptide(L)' 'MTDFAILTPNEIEAMTGFKIATRQLAVLRERGFHRAFVNRAGAVVLERAHYDAVCRGQM' A
#
# COMPACT_ATOMS: atom_id res chain seq x y z
N MET A 1 -5.22 7.89 20.50
CA MET A 1 -4.37 7.18 19.62
C MET A 1 -4.63 7.52 18.18
N THR A 2 -3.63 7.61 17.46
CA THR A 2 -3.79 8.01 16.07
C THR A 2 -3.95 6.80 15.19
N ASP A 3 -5.03 6.78 14.49
CA ASP A 3 -5.19 5.78 13.47
C ASP A 3 -4.60 6.31 12.21
N PHE A 4 -3.56 5.66 11.80
CA PHE A 4 -2.97 6.04 10.54
C PHE A 4 -3.90 5.61 9.43
N ALA A 5 -4.37 6.57 8.69
CA ALA A 5 -5.27 6.29 7.58
C ALA A 5 -4.56 5.52 6.47
N ILE A 6 -3.23 5.49 6.51
CA ILE A 6 -2.43 4.80 5.52
C ILE A 6 -1.55 3.76 6.19
N LEU A 7 -1.09 2.79 5.42
CA LEU A 7 -0.16 1.80 5.92
C LEU A 7 1.22 2.42 6.11
N THR A 8 1.95 1.91 7.10
CA THR A 8 3.31 2.38 7.35
C THR A 8 4.25 1.82 6.30
N PRO A 9 5.42 2.46 6.11
CA PRO A 9 6.41 1.92 5.17
C PRO A 9 6.83 0.49 5.48
N ASN A 10 6.94 0.15 6.76
CA ASN A 10 7.30 -1.21 7.15
C ASN A 10 6.25 -2.21 6.73
N GLU A 11 4.99 -1.84 6.86
CA GLU A 11 3.90 -2.70 6.43
C GLU A 11 3.93 -2.93 4.91
N ILE A 12 4.21 -1.87 4.16
CA ILE A 12 4.28 -1.97 2.71
C ILE A 12 5.43 -2.88 2.31
N GLU A 13 6.58 -2.73 2.95
CA GLU A 13 7.73 -3.58 2.64
C GLU A 13 7.43 -5.03 2.96
N ALA A 14 6.79 -5.29 4.08
CA ALA A 14 6.45 -6.65 4.48
C ALA A 14 5.48 -7.29 3.49
N MET A 15 4.54 -6.51 2.98
CA MET A 15 3.56 -7.02 2.04
C MET A 15 4.16 -7.34 0.68
N THR A 16 5.05 -6.48 0.21
CA THR A 16 5.52 -6.56 -1.16
C THR A 16 6.83 -7.30 -1.29
N GLY A 17 7.64 -7.30 -0.22
CA GLY A 17 8.96 -7.90 -0.27
C GLY A 17 10.01 -7.03 -0.93
N PHE A 18 9.67 -5.79 -1.28
CA PHE A 18 10.60 -4.87 -1.92
C PHE A 18 10.75 -3.62 -1.09
N LYS A 19 11.93 -3.01 -1.17
CA LYS A 19 12.22 -1.75 -0.49
C LYS A 19 12.07 -0.55 -1.42
N ILE A 20 12.06 -0.78 -2.72
CA ILE A 20 11.99 0.28 -3.71
C ILE A 20 10.54 0.60 -3.99
N ALA A 21 10.18 1.89 -3.88
CA ALA A 21 8.79 2.33 -3.99
C ALA A 21 8.13 1.92 -5.30
N THR A 22 8.83 2.09 -6.42
CA THR A 22 8.24 1.75 -7.71
C THR A 22 7.93 0.26 -7.81
N ARG A 23 8.77 -0.57 -7.23
CA ARG A 23 8.52 -2.01 -7.22
C ARG A 23 7.39 -2.38 -6.28
N GLN A 24 7.33 -1.71 -5.13
CA GLN A 24 6.23 -1.91 -4.19
C GLN A 24 4.91 -1.57 -4.87
N LEU A 25 4.88 -0.45 -5.57
CA LEU A 25 3.67 0.00 -6.24
C LEU A 25 3.23 -1.02 -7.30
N ALA A 26 4.16 -1.55 -8.08
CA ALA A 26 3.84 -2.55 -9.09
C ALA A 26 3.19 -3.78 -8.47
N VAL A 27 3.76 -4.27 -7.37
CA VAL A 27 3.21 -5.44 -6.68
C VAL A 27 1.81 -5.14 -6.16
N LEU A 28 1.62 -3.97 -5.56
CA LEU A 28 0.32 -3.61 -5.01
C LEU A 28 -0.73 -3.54 -6.09
N ARG A 29 -0.40 -2.97 -7.23
CA ARG A 29 -1.36 -2.87 -8.33
C ARG A 29 -1.73 -4.22 -8.89
N GLU A 30 -0.77 -5.13 -8.94
CA GLU A 30 -1.06 -6.49 -9.40
C GLU A 30 -2.01 -7.21 -8.45
N ARG A 31 -1.98 -6.84 -7.18
CA ARG A 31 -2.82 -7.47 -6.18
C ARG A 31 -4.19 -6.79 -6.04
N GLY A 32 -4.44 -5.78 -6.84
CA GLY A 32 -5.74 -5.11 -6.82
C GLY A 32 -5.79 -3.81 -6.06
N PHE A 33 -4.65 -3.32 -5.55
CA PHE A 33 -4.61 -2.06 -4.82
C PHE A 33 -4.40 -0.91 -5.81
N HIS A 34 -5.43 -0.62 -6.57
CA HIS A 34 -5.31 0.33 -7.67
C HIS A 34 -5.21 1.79 -7.21
N ARG A 35 -5.51 2.04 -5.95
CA ARG A 35 -5.46 3.40 -5.42
C ARG A 35 -4.12 3.73 -4.79
N ALA A 36 -3.21 2.79 -4.75
CA ALA A 36 -1.89 3.05 -4.22
C ALA A 36 -1.13 4.00 -5.14
N PHE A 37 -0.31 4.86 -4.56
CA PHE A 37 0.50 5.78 -5.35
C PHE A 37 1.76 6.14 -4.58
N VAL A 38 2.71 6.76 -5.28
CA VAL A 38 3.95 7.22 -4.68
C VAL A 38 3.82 8.71 -4.43
N ASN A 39 4.10 9.14 -3.19
CA ASN A 39 3.98 10.54 -2.83
C ASN A 39 5.27 11.30 -3.16
N ARG A 40 5.29 12.59 -2.80
CA ARG A 40 6.45 13.43 -3.10
C ARG A 40 7.72 12.98 -2.41
N ALA A 41 7.59 12.36 -1.26
CA ALA A 41 8.75 11.88 -0.53
C ALA A 41 9.32 10.61 -1.12
N GLY A 42 8.67 10.05 -2.13
CA GLY A 42 9.13 8.81 -2.75
C GLY A 42 8.67 7.58 -2.01
N ALA A 43 7.65 7.69 -1.19
CA ALA A 43 7.11 6.57 -0.44
C ALA A 43 5.75 6.17 -0.98
N VAL A 44 5.47 4.89 -0.96
CA VAL A 44 4.17 4.39 -1.39
C VAL A 44 3.11 4.73 -0.35
N VAL A 45 1.97 5.22 -0.82
CA VAL A 45 0.83 5.52 0.02
C VAL A 45 -0.29 4.56 -0.33
N LEU A 46 -0.81 3.87 0.67
CA LEU A 46 -1.92 2.95 0.50
C LEU A 46 -2.87 3.15 1.67
N GLU A 47 -4.09 3.52 1.36
CA GLU A 47 -5.11 3.77 2.37
C GLU A 47 -5.47 2.46 3.07
N ARG A 48 -5.54 2.52 4.38
CA ARG A 48 -5.85 1.32 5.16
C ARG A 48 -7.24 0.78 4.87
N ALA A 49 -8.18 1.67 4.62
CA ALA A 49 -9.54 1.24 4.29
C ALA A 49 -9.56 0.47 2.97
N HIS A 50 -8.78 0.93 1.99
CA HIS A 50 -8.69 0.24 0.71
C HIS A 50 -8.01 -1.11 0.88
N TYR A 51 -6.96 -1.15 1.68
CA TYR A 51 -6.27 -2.40 1.99
C TYR A 51 -7.23 -3.42 2.58
N ASP A 52 -8.01 -2.99 3.57
CA ASP A 52 -8.97 -3.89 4.21
C ASP A 52 -10.01 -4.41 3.22
N ALA A 53 -10.51 -3.53 2.37
CA ALA A 53 -11.53 -3.91 1.41
C ALA A 53 -11.00 -4.97 0.43
N VAL A 54 -9.79 -4.78 -0.08
CA VAL A 54 -9.21 -5.73 -1.02
C VAL A 54 -8.94 -7.05 -0.33
N CYS A 55 -8.42 -7.01 0.89
CA CYS A 55 -8.13 -8.24 1.63
C CYS A 55 -9.38 -9.03 1.96
N ARG A 56 -10.53 -8.36 2.05
CA ARG A 56 -11.80 -9.04 2.27
C ARG A 56 -12.42 -9.53 0.98
N GLY A 57 -11.80 -9.27 -0.14
CA GLY A 57 -12.33 -9.69 -1.41
C GLY A 57 -13.46 -8.83 -1.93
N GLN A 58 -13.56 -7.61 -1.45
CA GLN A 58 -14.62 -6.69 -1.90
C GLN A 58 -14.10 -5.83 -3.02
N MET A 59 -14.03 -6.39 -4.14
CA MET A 59 -13.49 -5.68 -5.30
C MET A 59 -14.61 -5.12 -6.16
#